data_11e79a7b7b3786c7a3baa66346ed15af
#
_entry.id   11e79a7b7b3786c7a3baa66346ed15af
#
_cell.length_a   1.000
_cell.length_b   1.000
_cell.length_c   1.000
_cell.angle_alpha   90.00
_cell.angle_beta   90.00
_cell.angle_gamma   90.00
#
_symmetry.space_group_name_H-M   'P 1'
#
loop_
_entity.id
_entity.type
_entity.pdbx_description
1 polymer ?
#
loop_
_entity_poly.entity_id
_entity_poly.type
_entity_poly.pdbx_seq_one_letter_code
_entity_poly.pdbx_strand_id
1 'polypeptide(L)'
;MLNGKGNGEVVALGFTAGFIGAAAVLLAVRLLFYVGIGPALGVRSPLSLAPPDVYRPLVWGGIWGIPLGFILRGLKSRHKTVGFIYFLAPVAALYLIFMPMRGMGLFGLNGGPGIMVHAFIANMPYGIVTTLAIAALCGRAIHQ
;
A
#
# COMPACT_ATOMS: atom_id res chain seq x y z
N MET A 1 10.51 17.57 -2.67
CA MET A 1 10.22 16.61 -3.75
C MET A 1 9.05 17.04 -4.61
N LEU A 2 7.92 17.45 -4.05
CA LEU A 2 6.71 17.89 -4.77
C LEU A 2 6.46 19.42 -4.67
N ASN A 3 7.44 20.18 -4.18
CA ASN A 3 7.32 21.64 -4.04
C ASN A 3 7.17 22.28 -5.42
N GLY A 4 6.21 23.19 -5.56
CA GLY A 4 5.90 23.86 -6.82
C GLY A 4 4.91 23.13 -7.73
N LYS A 5 4.53 21.88 -7.42
CA LYS A 5 3.51 21.17 -8.22
C LYS A 5 2.09 21.57 -7.81
N GLY A 6 1.22 21.70 -8.81
CA GLY A 6 -0.20 21.97 -8.59
C GLY A 6 -0.92 20.81 -7.89
N ASN A 7 -2.08 21.08 -7.30
CA ASN A 7 -2.86 20.04 -6.59
C ASN A 7 -3.23 18.86 -7.51
N GLY A 8 -3.62 19.13 -8.75
CA GLY A 8 -3.93 18.08 -9.73
C GLY A 8 -2.74 17.17 -10.04
N GLU A 9 -1.53 17.73 -10.16
CA GLU A 9 -0.31 16.94 -10.36
C GLU A 9 0.00 16.06 -9.13
N VAL A 10 -0.17 16.60 -7.91
CA VAL A 10 0.04 15.82 -6.68
C VAL A 10 -0.95 14.68 -6.57
N VAL A 11 -2.21 14.91 -6.92
CA VAL A 11 -3.25 13.86 -6.96
C VAL A 11 -2.86 12.78 -7.98
N ALA A 12 -2.51 13.16 -9.21
CA ALA A 12 -2.16 12.21 -10.27
C ALA A 12 -0.90 11.40 -9.91
N LEU A 13 0.15 12.07 -9.43
CA LEU A 13 1.38 11.40 -8.98
C LEU A 13 1.15 10.50 -7.78
N GLY A 14 0.39 10.96 -6.78
CA GLY A 14 0.04 10.19 -5.60
C GLY A 14 -0.76 8.93 -5.95
N PHE A 15 -1.79 9.08 -6.79
CA PHE A 15 -2.60 7.95 -7.24
C PHE A 15 -1.77 6.93 -8.03
N THR A 16 -0.99 7.38 -9.03
CA THR A 16 -0.15 6.49 -9.84
C THR A 16 0.89 5.76 -8.99
N ALA A 17 1.56 6.48 -8.11
CA ALA A 17 2.56 5.89 -7.22
C ALA A 17 1.93 4.94 -6.20
N GLY A 18 0.76 5.29 -5.65
CA GLY A 18 0.01 4.43 -4.74
C GLY A 18 -0.47 3.13 -5.41
N PHE A 19 -0.85 3.20 -6.68
CA PHE A 19 -1.16 2.03 -7.49
C PHE A 19 0.06 1.10 -7.62
N ILE A 20 1.26 1.66 -7.87
CA ILE A 20 2.52 0.91 -7.91
C ILE A 20 2.83 0.30 -6.54
N GLY A 21 2.64 1.07 -5.46
CA GLY A 21 2.79 0.58 -4.08
C GLY A 21 1.87 -0.60 -3.76
N ALA A 22 0.61 -0.53 -4.20
CA ALA A 22 -0.35 -1.63 -4.04
C ALA A 22 0.06 -2.87 -4.84
N ALA A 23 0.59 -2.70 -6.05
CA ALA A 23 1.12 -3.81 -6.83
C ALA A 23 2.28 -4.51 -6.09
N ALA A 24 3.15 -3.75 -5.42
CA ALA A 24 4.20 -4.33 -4.57
C ALA A 24 3.64 -5.12 -3.39
N VAL A 25 2.54 -4.65 -2.76
CA VAL A 25 1.84 -5.39 -1.70
C VAL A 25 1.26 -6.70 -2.22
N LEU A 26 0.61 -6.68 -3.39
CA LEU A 26 0.06 -7.90 -4.00
C LEU A 26 1.15 -8.93 -4.28
N LEU A 27 2.31 -8.49 -4.78
CA LEU A 27 3.47 -9.35 -4.98
C LEU A 27 4.01 -9.89 -3.64
N ALA A 28 4.09 -9.05 -2.61
CA ALA A 28 4.53 -9.46 -1.28
C ALA A 28 3.59 -10.52 -0.68
N VAL A 29 2.27 -10.33 -0.75
CA VAL A 29 1.27 -11.31 -0.29
C VAL A 29 1.48 -12.67 -0.96
N ARG A 30 1.66 -12.68 -2.28
CA ARG A 30 1.90 -13.93 -3.02
C ARG A 30 3.24 -14.56 -2.68
N LEU A 31 4.30 -13.76 -2.61
CA LEU A 31 5.63 -14.24 -2.24
C LEU A 31 5.61 -14.90 -0.86
N LEU A 32 5.02 -14.24 0.14
CA LEU A 32 4.87 -14.77 1.50
C LEU A 32 4.11 -16.10 1.51
N PHE A 33 3.14 -16.26 0.63
CA PHE A 33 2.43 -17.54 0.50
C PHE A 33 3.34 -18.64 -0.05
N TYR A 34 4.03 -18.40 -1.17
CA TYR A 34 4.84 -19.42 -1.82
C TYR A 34 6.13 -19.81 -1.08
N VAL A 35 6.68 -18.88 -0.27
CA VAL A 35 7.81 -19.21 0.63
C VAL A 35 7.38 -19.88 1.93
N GLY A 36 6.07 -20.16 2.12
CA GLY A 36 5.55 -20.88 3.27
C GLY A 36 5.20 -20.04 4.49
N ILE A 37 5.51 -18.74 4.50
CA ILE A 37 5.18 -17.84 5.63
C ILE A 37 3.67 -17.64 5.74
N GLY A 38 2.99 -17.40 4.62
CA GLY A 38 1.53 -17.27 4.60
C GLY A 38 0.82 -18.50 5.15
N PRO A 39 1.08 -19.71 4.64
CA PRO A 39 0.54 -20.96 5.20
C PRO A 39 0.84 -21.16 6.68
N ALA A 40 2.05 -20.87 7.13
CA ALA A 40 2.44 -20.94 8.54
C ALA A 40 1.63 -19.98 9.44
N LEU A 41 1.17 -18.87 8.88
CA LEU A 41 0.32 -17.87 9.54
C LEU A 41 -1.20 -18.12 9.32
N GLY A 42 -1.58 -19.26 8.73
CA GLY A 42 -2.98 -19.65 8.56
C GLY A 42 -3.64 -19.19 7.26
N VAL A 43 -2.87 -18.66 6.30
CA VAL A 43 -3.37 -18.33 4.96
C VAL A 43 -3.55 -19.62 4.17
N ARG A 44 -4.80 -19.96 3.81
CA ARG A 44 -5.15 -21.25 3.19
C ARG A 44 -4.96 -21.31 1.69
N SER A 45 -4.98 -20.15 1.02
CA SER A 45 -4.85 -20.07 -0.43
C SER A 45 -4.12 -18.81 -0.84
N PRO A 46 -3.40 -18.81 -1.98
CA PRO A 46 -2.76 -17.62 -2.48
C PRO A 46 -3.81 -16.58 -2.89
N LEU A 47 -3.47 -15.30 -2.78
CA LEU A 47 -4.33 -14.22 -3.25
C LEU A 47 -4.56 -14.36 -4.75
N SER A 48 -5.83 -14.30 -5.17
CA SER A 48 -6.19 -14.24 -6.59
C SER A 48 -5.71 -12.92 -7.20
N LEU A 49 -4.99 -13.02 -8.32
CA LEU A 49 -4.66 -11.85 -9.16
C LEU A 49 -5.52 -11.80 -10.43
N ALA A 50 -6.55 -12.65 -10.51
CA ALA A 50 -7.50 -12.61 -11.61
C ALA A 50 -8.46 -11.42 -11.45
N PRO A 51 -8.92 -10.80 -12.56
CA PRO A 51 -10.04 -9.87 -12.52
C PRO A 51 -11.32 -10.54 -12.00
N PRO A 52 -12.15 -9.84 -11.20
CA PRO A 52 -12.01 -8.44 -10.74
C PRO A 52 -11.22 -8.26 -9.45
N ASP A 53 -10.74 -9.33 -8.82
CA ASP A 53 -10.16 -9.30 -7.46
C ASP A 53 -8.94 -8.40 -7.34
N VAL A 54 -8.11 -8.38 -8.39
CA VAL A 54 -6.89 -7.57 -8.44
C VAL A 54 -7.17 -6.06 -8.47
N TYR A 55 -8.29 -5.64 -9.01
CA TYR A 55 -8.57 -4.21 -9.22
C TYR A 55 -8.83 -3.47 -7.92
N ARG A 56 -9.56 -4.09 -6.99
CA ARG A 56 -9.89 -3.46 -5.70
C ARG A 56 -8.65 -2.98 -4.94
N PRO A 57 -7.67 -3.84 -4.62
CA PRO A 57 -6.48 -3.40 -3.88
C PRO A 57 -5.65 -2.38 -4.65
N LEU A 58 -5.58 -2.47 -5.99
CA LEU A 58 -4.84 -1.52 -6.81
C LEU A 58 -5.48 -0.13 -6.77
N VAL A 59 -6.80 -0.03 -6.96
CA VAL A 59 -7.53 1.23 -6.92
C VAL A 59 -7.45 1.86 -5.52
N TRP A 60 -7.70 1.07 -4.47
CA TRP A 60 -7.57 1.56 -3.10
C TRP A 60 -6.15 2.00 -2.77
N GLY A 61 -5.14 1.27 -3.23
CA GLY A 61 -3.75 1.71 -3.09
C GLY A 61 -3.48 3.03 -3.79
N GLY A 62 -4.04 3.25 -4.99
CA GLY A 62 -3.99 4.54 -5.67
C GLY A 62 -4.62 5.66 -4.83
N ILE A 63 -5.81 5.42 -4.28
CA ILE A 63 -6.52 6.37 -3.42
C ILE A 63 -5.67 6.73 -2.17
N TRP A 64 -5.09 5.75 -1.50
CA TRP A 64 -4.21 5.97 -0.35
C TRP A 64 -2.89 6.67 -0.72
N GLY A 65 -2.44 6.56 -1.95
CA GLY A 65 -1.26 7.28 -2.44
C GLY A 65 -1.46 8.80 -2.54
N ILE A 66 -2.70 9.27 -2.71
CA ILE A 66 -3.02 10.70 -2.80
C ILE A 66 -2.66 11.46 -1.52
N PRO A 67 -3.17 11.09 -0.31
CA PRO A 67 -2.79 11.77 0.92
C PRO A 67 -1.28 11.70 1.17
N LEU A 68 -0.63 10.57 0.86
CA LEU A 68 0.83 10.48 0.97
C LEU A 68 1.53 11.50 0.09
N GLY A 69 1.06 11.72 -1.14
CA GLY A 69 1.58 12.75 -2.04
C GLY A 69 1.51 14.15 -1.41
N PHE A 70 0.38 14.51 -0.79
CA PHE A 70 0.23 15.79 -0.10
C PHE A 70 1.13 15.90 1.14
N ILE A 71 1.24 14.84 1.93
CA ILE A 71 2.15 14.79 3.08
C ILE A 71 3.60 15.02 2.62
N LEU A 72 4.06 14.29 1.61
CA LEU A 72 5.43 14.41 1.10
C LEU A 72 5.70 15.79 0.48
N ARG A 73 4.70 16.45 -0.09
CA ARG A 73 4.81 17.83 -0.59
C ARG A 73 5.10 18.82 0.53
N GLY A 74 4.50 18.63 1.71
CA GLY A 74 4.72 19.49 2.87
C GLY A 74 6.03 19.27 3.60
N LEU A 75 6.73 18.15 3.33
CA LEU A 75 7.95 17.80 4.02
C LEU A 75 9.18 18.41 3.36
N LYS A 76 10.11 18.92 4.18
CA LYS A 76 11.43 19.42 3.73
C LYS A 76 12.47 18.28 3.67
N SER A 77 12.33 17.26 4.52
CA SER A 77 13.27 16.13 4.65
C SER A 77 12.56 14.87 5.15
N ARG A 78 13.30 13.76 5.29
CA ARG A 78 12.81 12.47 5.83
C ARG A 78 11.69 11.82 5.03
N HIS A 79 11.60 12.08 3.73
CA HIS A 79 10.55 11.53 2.87
C HIS A 79 10.46 9.99 2.95
N LYS A 80 11.60 9.30 2.93
CA LYS A 80 11.64 7.82 3.01
C LYS A 80 11.13 7.30 4.34
N THR A 81 11.49 7.94 5.46
CA THR A 81 11.05 7.53 6.80
C THR A 81 9.53 7.72 6.95
N VAL A 82 9.03 8.89 6.55
CA VAL A 82 7.58 9.18 6.59
C VAL A 82 6.82 8.24 5.65
N GLY A 83 7.33 8.02 4.45
CA GLY A 83 6.75 7.06 3.51
C GLY A 83 6.69 5.66 4.08
N PHE A 84 7.79 5.19 4.71
CA PHE A 84 7.77 3.86 5.35
C PHE A 84 6.71 3.79 6.45
N ILE A 85 6.66 4.75 7.37
CA ILE A 85 5.68 4.75 8.47
C ILE A 85 4.24 4.87 7.94
N TYR A 86 4.05 5.52 6.81
CA TYR A 86 2.73 5.75 6.23
C TYR A 86 1.95 4.46 5.91
N PHE A 87 2.62 3.31 5.69
CA PHE A 87 1.91 2.06 5.46
C PHE A 87 0.93 1.70 6.59
N LEU A 88 1.14 2.22 7.78
CA LEU A 88 0.24 2.03 8.92
C LEU A 88 -1.16 2.61 8.68
N ALA A 89 -1.30 3.66 7.88
CA ALA A 89 -2.60 4.28 7.59
C ALA A 89 -3.52 3.33 6.80
N PRO A 90 -3.14 2.80 5.62
CA PRO A 90 -3.96 1.81 4.92
C PRO A 90 -4.11 0.49 5.70
N VAL A 91 -3.12 0.09 6.51
CA VAL A 91 -3.23 -1.09 7.38
C VAL A 91 -4.27 -0.87 8.48
N ALA A 92 -4.31 0.31 9.10
CA ALA A 92 -5.36 0.64 10.07
C ALA A 92 -6.75 0.57 9.43
N ALA A 93 -6.93 1.14 8.23
CA ALA A 93 -8.18 1.03 7.51
C ALA A 93 -8.53 -0.42 7.15
N LEU A 94 -7.54 -1.23 6.75
CA LEU A 94 -7.72 -2.65 6.49
C LEU A 94 -8.26 -3.38 7.73
N TYR A 95 -7.67 -3.13 8.89
CA TYR A 95 -8.03 -3.82 10.14
C TYR A 95 -9.36 -3.36 10.74
N LEU A 96 -9.65 -2.07 10.66
CA LEU A 96 -10.80 -1.47 11.35
C LEU A 96 -12.05 -1.37 10.47
N ILE A 97 -11.88 -1.38 9.15
CA ILE A 97 -12.98 -1.18 8.20
C ILE A 97 -13.12 -2.39 7.27
N PHE A 98 -12.09 -2.70 6.48
CA PHE A 98 -12.24 -3.68 5.39
C PHE A 98 -12.35 -5.13 5.88
N MET A 99 -11.61 -5.53 6.90
CA MET A 99 -11.71 -6.88 7.48
C MET A 99 -13.05 -7.11 8.17
N PRO A 100 -13.55 -6.20 9.03
CA PRO A 100 -14.91 -6.34 9.58
C PRO A 100 -16.00 -6.39 8.51
N MET A 101 -15.93 -5.55 7.48
CA MET A 101 -16.90 -5.56 6.37
C MET A 101 -16.93 -6.89 5.59
N ARG A 102 -15.85 -7.66 5.63
CA ARG A 102 -15.75 -8.99 5.02
C ARG A 102 -16.09 -10.13 5.98
N GLY A 103 -16.58 -9.82 7.18
CA GLY A 103 -16.90 -10.81 8.21
C GLY A 103 -15.68 -11.42 8.91
N MET A 104 -14.47 -10.88 8.67
CA MET A 104 -13.23 -11.35 9.28
C MET A 104 -13.02 -10.83 10.71
N GLY A 105 -13.93 -9.97 11.20
CA GLY A 105 -13.80 -9.32 12.50
C GLY A 105 -12.72 -8.21 12.52
N LEU A 106 -12.62 -7.52 13.65
CA LEU A 106 -11.57 -6.53 13.87
C LEU A 106 -10.20 -7.21 13.77
N PHE A 107 -9.27 -6.54 13.08
CA PHE A 107 -7.92 -7.03 12.84
C PHE A 107 -7.84 -8.38 12.10
N GLY A 108 -8.95 -8.88 11.55
CA GLY A 108 -9.00 -10.19 10.89
C GLY A 108 -8.95 -11.37 11.85
N LEU A 109 -9.22 -11.17 13.15
CA LEU A 109 -9.04 -12.17 14.22
C LEU A 109 -9.97 -13.38 14.08
N ASN A 110 -11.09 -13.29 13.35
CA ASN A 110 -11.92 -14.45 13.04
C ASN A 110 -11.18 -15.50 12.17
N GLY A 111 -10.16 -15.08 11.42
CA GLY A 111 -9.26 -15.97 10.69
C GLY A 111 -8.04 -16.42 11.49
N GLY A 112 -7.90 -15.92 12.73
CA GLY A 112 -6.78 -16.19 13.62
C GLY A 112 -5.73 -15.07 13.64
N PRO A 113 -4.91 -15.00 14.73
CA PRO A 113 -3.92 -13.94 14.91
C PRO A 113 -2.82 -13.94 13.81
N GLY A 114 -2.54 -15.08 13.20
CA GLY A 114 -1.58 -15.16 12.10
C GLY A 114 -2.02 -14.37 10.86
N ILE A 115 -3.33 -14.28 10.58
CA ILE A 115 -3.85 -13.48 9.48
C ILE A 115 -3.55 -11.98 9.70
N MET A 116 -3.68 -11.50 10.94
CA MET A 116 -3.31 -10.13 11.30
C MET A 116 -1.82 -9.88 11.03
N VAL A 117 -0.95 -10.76 11.52
CA VAL A 117 0.51 -10.65 11.32
C VAL A 117 0.87 -10.70 9.83
N HIS A 118 0.28 -11.63 9.07
CA HIS A 118 0.49 -11.75 7.63
C HIS A 118 0.12 -10.45 6.89
N ALA A 119 -1.07 -9.90 7.17
CA ALA A 119 -1.53 -8.67 6.54
C ALA A 119 -0.63 -7.48 6.88
N PHE A 120 -0.14 -7.39 8.11
CA PHE A 120 0.79 -6.35 8.54
C PHE A 120 2.11 -6.41 7.74
N ILE A 121 2.76 -7.58 7.73
CA ILE A 121 4.04 -7.78 7.04
C ILE A 121 3.90 -7.54 5.54
N ALA A 122 2.84 -8.05 4.92
CA ALA A 122 2.59 -7.92 3.49
C ALA A 122 2.40 -6.45 3.04
N ASN A 123 1.89 -5.59 3.92
CA ASN A 123 1.67 -4.17 3.61
C ASN A 123 2.89 -3.27 3.87
N MET A 124 3.94 -3.76 4.55
CA MET A 124 5.15 -2.97 4.84
C MET A 124 5.77 -2.29 3.61
N PRO A 125 5.86 -2.92 2.42
CA PRO A 125 6.48 -2.30 1.27
C PRO A 125 5.66 -1.13 0.69
N TYR A 126 4.37 -1.02 1.01
CA TYR A 126 3.47 -0.03 0.40
C TYR A 126 4.01 1.40 0.47
N GLY A 127 4.30 1.90 1.66
CA GLY A 127 4.66 3.29 1.84
C GLY A 127 6.02 3.65 1.23
N ILE A 128 7.02 2.77 1.38
CA ILE A 128 8.35 3.01 0.81
C ILE A 128 8.33 2.94 -0.72
N VAL A 129 7.66 1.95 -1.30
CA VAL A 129 7.54 1.80 -2.76
C VAL A 129 6.78 2.98 -3.36
N THR A 130 5.66 3.39 -2.74
CA THR A 130 4.90 4.58 -3.16
C THR A 130 5.77 5.84 -3.13
N THR A 131 6.55 6.04 -2.06
CA THR A 131 7.44 7.20 -1.95
C THR A 131 8.55 7.19 -3.00
N LEU A 132 9.15 6.04 -3.26
CA LEU A 132 10.17 5.90 -4.30
C LEU A 132 9.58 6.08 -5.70
N ALA A 133 8.37 5.61 -5.95
CA ALA A 133 7.65 5.82 -7.20
C ALA A 133 7.35 7.32 -7.42
N ILE A 134 6.89 8.05 -6.40
CA ILE A 134 6.72 9.51 -6.48
C ILE A 134 8.04 10.19 -6.84
N ALA A 135 9.13 9.80 -6.18
CA ALA A 135 10.46 10.38 -6.46
C ALA A 135 10.91 10.12 -7.91
N ALA A 136 10.73 8.91 -8.40
CA ALA A 136 11.07 8.54 -9.77
C ALA A 136 10.22 9.28 -10.81
N LEU A 137 8.93 9.40 -10.57
CA LEU A 137 8.01 10.12 -11.46
C LEU A 137 8.30 11.63 -11.47
N CYS A 138 8.65 12.21 -10.31
CA CYS A 138 9.08 13.60 -10.22
C CYS A 138 10.40 13.86 -10.96
N GLY A 139 11.39 12.97 -10.85
CA GLY A 139 12.68 13.09 -11.52
C GLY A 139 12.58 13.02 -13.05
N ARG A 140 11.64 12.23 -13.56
CA ARG A 140 11.38 12.16 -15.03
C ARG A 140 10.73 13.41 -15.58
N ALA A 141 9.95 14.13 -14.79
CA ALA A 141 9.30 15.37 -15.21
C ALA A 141 10.27 16.56 -15.36
N ILE A 142 11.47 16.49 -14.78
CA ILE A 142 12.49 17.54 -14.83
C ILE A 142 13.36 17.42 -16.11
N HIS A 143 13.34 16.28 -16.78
CA HIS A 143 14.16 16.01 -17.97
C HIS A 143 13.39 16.10 -19.30
N GLN A 144 12.15 16.59 -19.30
CA GLN A 144 11.35 16.94 -20.48
C GLN A 144 11.20 18.46 -20.59
#